data_64c3538a2043f62272c42fcde3e79c79
#
_entry.id   64c3538a2043f62272c42fcde3e79c79
#
_cell.length_a   1.000
_cell.length_b   1.000
_cell.length_c   1.000
_cell.angle_alpha   90.00
_cell.angle_beta   90.00
_cell.angle_gamma   90.00
#
_symmetry.space_group_name_H-M   'P 1'
#
loop_
_entity.id
_entity.type
_entity.pdbx_description
1 polymer ?
#
loop_
_entity_poly.entity_id
_entity_poly.type
_entity_poly.pdbx_seq_one_letter_code
_entity_poly.pdbx_strand_id
1 'polypeptide(L)'
;MTVKSRKKEKTGALSIKNVTKIYDPSGVNVKAVDDCSMEIAAGEVCMIVGPSGCGKTTLLNAIAGFHSITEGSIHLDGNLLCGTGSPKAEQSAERMVVFQHGALFPWKTLQENVAYGPTVQSMMSSGEAMEKAGQMLAEAGLGQFIKKYPGEVSSGMARRAEIV
;
A
#
# COMPACT_ATOMS: atom_id res chain seq x y z
N MET A 1 42.22 3.96 -0.32
CA MET A 1 40.97 3.31 -0.83
C MET A 1 39.79 4.15 -0.36
N THR A 2 39.25 5.00 -1.22
CA THR A 2 38.15 5.94 -0.86
C THR A 2 36.84 5.23 -1.08
N VAL A 3 36.17 4.85 0.00
CA VAL A 3 34.78 4.30 -0.06
C VAL A 3 33.85 5.46 -0.41
N LYS A 4 33.44 5.54 -1.68
CA LYS A 4 32.33 6.42 -2.08
C LYS A 4 31.05 5.87 -1.46
N SER A 5 30.55 6.55 -0.42
CA SER A 5 29.19 6.36 0.07
C SER A 5 28.23 6.62 -1.11
N ARG A 6 27.60 5.57 -1.63
CA ARG A 6 26.46 5.72 -2.55
C ARG A 6 25.32 6.35 -1.74
N LYS A 7 25.07 7.65 -1.94
CA LYS A 7 23.80 8.25 -1.55
C LYS A 7 22.70 7.38 -2.17
N LYS A 8 21.90 6.71 -1.34
CA LYS A 8 20.69 6.01 -1.80
C LYS A 8 19.83 7.08 -2.48
N GLU A 9 19.62 6.99 -3.77
CA GLU A 9 18.68 7.88 -4.46
C GLU A 9 17.30 7.70 -3.79
N LYS A 10 16.66 8.82 -3.47
CA LYS A 10 15.30 8.80 -2.92
C LYS A 10 14.38 8.30 -4.03
N THR A 11 13.69 7.21 -3.80
CA THR A 11 12.67 6.65 -4.68
C THR A 11 11.28 6.99 -4.15
N GLY A 12 10.25 6.83 -4.99
CA GLY A 12 8.85 7.06 -4.63
C GLY A 12 8.30 8.42 -5.03
N ALA A 13 8.89 9.08 -6.05
CA ALA A 13 8.30 10.28 -6.65
C ALA A 13 7.04 9.88 -7.44
N LEU A 14 5.89 10.47 -7.11
CA LEU A 14 4.60 10.19 -7.74
C LEU A 14 4.13 11.41 -8.53
N SER A 15 3.81 11.20 -9.81
CA SER A 15 3.23 12.21 -10.70
C SER A 15 1.87 11.74 -11.19
N ILE A 16 0.84 12.52 -10.92
CA ILE A 16 -0.55 12.29 -11.32
C ILE A 16 -0.94 13.43 -12.25
N LYS A 17 -1.39 13.09 -13.48
CA LYS A 17 -1.66 14.09 -14.52
C LYS A 17 -3.06 13.89 -15.09
N ASN A 18 -3.95 14.85 -14.86
CA ASN A 18 -5.31 14.93 -15.38
C ASN A 18 -6.10 13.63 -15.18
N VAL A 19 -5.96 13.02 -14.01
CA VAL A 19 -6.59 11.74 -13.72
C VAL A 19 -8.08 11.91 -13.49
N THR A 20 -8.85 11.21 -14.32
CA THR A 20 -10.30 11.07 -14.17
C THR A 20 -10.65 9.60 -13.99
N LYS A 21 -11.56 9.32 -13.06
CA LYS A 21 -12.14 7.99 -12.87
C LYS A 21 -13.65 8.06 -12.87
N ILE A 22 -14.23 7.40 -13.84
CA ILE A 22 -15.67 7.23 -13.98
C ILE A 22 -16.02 5.77 -13.72
N TYR A 23 -17.00 5.54 -12.88
CA TYR A 23 -17.68 4.26 -12.73
C TYR A 23 -19.01 4.35 -13.46
N ASP A 24 -19.33 3.31 -14.20
CA ASP A 24 -20.60 3.23 -14.94
C ASP A 24 -21.39 1.97 -14.55
N PRO A 25 -21.87 1.89 -13.30
CA PRO A 25 -22.76 0.81 -12.91
C PRO A 25 -24.16 1.08 -13.54
N SER A 26 -24.57 0.23 -14.45
CA SER A 26 -25.91 0.28 -15.07
C SER A 26 -26.20 1.53 -15.93
N GLY A 27 -25.17 2.11 -16.57
CA GLY A 27 -25.33 3.28 -17.46
C GLY A 27 -25.46 4.62 -16.73
N VAL A 28 -25.14 4.66 -15.42
CA VAL A 28 -25.10 5.91 -14.64
C VAL A 28 -23.64 6.31 -14.43
N ASN A 29 -23.16 7.24 -15.24
CA ASN A 29 -21.77 7.73 -15.16
C ASN A 29 -21.51 8.44 -13.83
N VAL A 30 -20.86 7.76 -12.88
CA VAL A 30 -20.45 8.33 -11.60
C VAL A 30 -18.98 8.76 -11.70
N LYS A 31 -18.74 10.06 -11.83
CA LYS A 31 -17.38 10.62 -11.84
C LYS A 31 -16.86 10.68 -10.40
N ALA A 32 -16.01 9.73 -10.03
CA ALA A 32 -15.47 9.60 -8.68
C ALA A 32 -14.18 10.42 -8.47
N VAL A 33 -13.40 10.64 -9.53
CA VAL A 33 -12.26 11.56 -9.59
C VAL A 33 -12.40 12.35 -10.89
N ASP A 34 -12.19 13.66 -10.83
CA ASP A 34 -12.33 14.57 -11.95
C ASP A 34 -11.09 15.44 -12.10
N ASP A 35 -10.38 15.25 -13.20
CA ASP A 35 -9.20 16.03 -13.62
C ASP A 35 -8.18 16.32 -12.51
N CYS A 36 -7.85 15.29 -11.72
CA CYS A 36 -6.94 15.43 -10.60
C CYS A 36 -5.48 15.42 -11.09
N SER A 37 -4.73 16.45 -10.71
CA SER A 37 -3.28 16.54 -10.97
C SER A 37 -2.54 16.88 -9.68
N MET A 38 -1.45 16.15 -9.39
CA MET A 38 -0.55 16.43 -8.27
C MET A 38 0.83 15.82 -8.50
N GLU A 39 1.82 16.41 -7.87
CA GLU A 39 3.20 15.90 -7.82
C GLU A 39 3.60 15.69 -6.36
N ILE A 40 4.17 14.54 -6.05
CA ILE A 40 4.69 14.19 -4.74
C ILE A 40 6.15 13.83 -4.91
N ALA A 41 7.04 14.57 -4.27
CA ALA A 41 8.48 14.34 -4.39
C ALA A 41 8.90 13.07 -3.64
N ALA A 42 9.99 12.45 -4.07
CA ALA A 42 10.56 11.27 -3.42
C ALA A 42 10.87 11.55 -1.93
N GLY A 43 10.29 10.73 -1.05
CA GLY A 43 10.41 10.87 0.41
C GLY A 43 9.54 11.96 1.03
N GLU A 44 8.62 12.55 0.28
CA GLU A 44 7.62 13.47 0.79
C GLU A 44 6.45 12.72 1.43
N VAL A 45 5.85 13.31 2.47
CA VAL A 45 4.59 12.84 3.07
C VAL A 45 3.47 13.72 2.55
N CYS A 46 2.56 13.12 1.78
CA CYS A 46 1.39 13.80 1.25
C CYS A 46 0.13 13.37 2.02
N MET A 47 -0.68 14.34 2.42
CA MET A 47 -1.96 14.09 3.09
C MET A 47 -3.10 14.61 2.23
N ILE A 48 -3.99 13.70 1.81
CA ILE A 48 -5.20 14.04 1.05
C ILE A 48 -6.39 14.09 2.01
N VAL A 49 -6.97 15.29 2.19
CA VAL A 49 -8.12 15.54 3.05
C VAL A 49 -9.34 15.98 2.25
N GLY A 50 -10.53 15.68 2.75
CA GLY A 50 -11.78 16.04 2.10
C GLY A 50 -12.96 15.24 2.66
N PRO A 51 -14.21 15.60 2.31
CA PRO A 51 -15.41 14.93 2.79
C PRO A 51 -15.48 13.45 2.37
N SER A 52 -16.36 12.69 3.01
CA SER A 52 -16.63 11.30 2.59
C SER A 52 -17.18 11.28 1.16
N GLY A 53 -16.75 10.31 0.36
CA GLY A 53 -17.21 10.14 -1.03
C GLY A 53 -16.54 11.04 -2.08
N CYS A 54 -15.61 11.94 -1.72
CA CYS A 54 -14.96 12.83 -2.68
C CYS A 54 -13.81 12.18 -3.50
N GLY A 55 -13.71 10.87 -3.55
CA GLY A 55 -12.78 10.17 -4.44
C GLY A 55 -11.39 9.85 -3.89
N LYS A 56 -11.04 10.21 -2.64
CA LYS A 56 -9.70 9.93 -2.05
C LYS A 56 -9.29 8.47 -2.15
N THR A 57 -10.17 7.58 -1.70
CA THR A 57 -9.93 6.13 -1.75
C THR A 57 -9.86 5.61 -3.18
N THR A 58 -10.65 6.18 -4.10
CA THR A 58 -10.61 5.84 -5.53
C THR A 58 -9.26 6.17 -6.13
N LEU A 59 -8.73 7.37 -5.85
CA LEU A 59 -7.41 7.77 -6.31
C LEU A 59 -6.30 6.89 -5.71
N LEU A 60 -6.36 6.64 -4.40
CA LEU A 60 -5.41 5.75 -3.71
C LEU A 60 -5.41 4.34 -4.32
N ASN A 61 -6.59 3.78 -4.58
CA ASN A 61 -6.74 2.46 -5.19
C ASN A 61 -6.20 2.41 -6.64
N ALA A 62 -6.32 3.51 -7.40
CA ALA A 62 -5.70 3.60 -8.72
C ALA A 62 -4.17 3.60 -8.64
N ILE A 63 -3.58 4.37 -7.70
CA ILE A 63 -2.14 4.39 -7.43
C ILE A 63 -1.65 3.00 -6.99
N ALA A 64 -2.41 2.33 -6.13
CA ALA A 64 -2.08 0.99 -5.64
C ALA A 64 -2.21 -0.12 -6.70
N GLY A 65 -2.89 0.15 -7.82
CA GLY A 65 -3.12 -0.83 -8.90
C GLY A 65 -4.35 -1.71 -8.69
N PHE A 66 -5.29 -1.32 -7.83
CA PHE A 66 -6.56 -2.05 -7.66
C PHE A 66 -7.58 -1.69 -8.73
N HIS A 67 -7.52 -0.46 -9.26
CA HIS A 67 -8.44 0.04 -10.28
C HIS A 67 -7.67 0.69 -11.45
N SER A 68 -8.24 0.58 -12.65
CA SER A 68 -7.83 1.39 -13.80
C SER A 68 -8.35 2.82 -13.64
N ILE A 69 -7.73 3.77 -14.32
CA ILE A 69 -8.24 5.13 -14.53
C ILE A 69 -9.01 5.22 -15.86
N THR A 70 -9.86 6.23 -16.02
CA THR A 70 -10.59 6.48 -17.26
C THR A 70 -9.77 7.38 -18.20
N GLU A 71 -9.19 8.46 -17.65
CA GLU A 71 -8.37 9.41 -18.38
C GLU A 71 -7.15 9.83 -17.56
N GLY A 72 -6.15 10.40 -18.23
CA GLY A 72 -4.94 10.88 -17.60
C GLY A 72 -3.84 9.84 -17.47
N SER A 73 -2.89 10.06 -16.56
CA SER A 73 -1.78 9.13 -16.30
C SER A 73 -1.24 9.25 -14.87
N ILE A 74 -0.73 8.13 -14.36
CA ILE A 74 -0.04 8.05 -13.06
C ILE A 74 1.35 7.47 -13.32
N HIS A 75 2.39 8.15 -12.82
CA HIS A 75 3.78 7.73 -12.93
C HIS A 75 4.41 7.59 -11.54
N LEU A 76 5.28 6.60 -11.36
CA LEU A 76 6.11 6.41 -10.18
C LEU A 76 7.58 6.40 -10.62
N ASP A 77 8.39 7.29 -10.05
CA ASP A 77 9.81 7.46 -10.42
C ASP A 77 10.02 7.62 -11.93
N GLY A 78 9.11 8.36 -12.60
CA GLY A 78 9.11 8.57 -14.04
C GLY A 78 8.54 7.41 -14.88
N ASN A 79 8.30 6.25 -14.29
CA ASN A 79 7.74 5.09 -15.00
C ASN A 79 6.20 5.14 -14.98
N LEU A 80 5.57 4.91 -16.14
CA LEU A 80 4.11 4.87 -16.24
C LEU A 80 3.55 3.69 -15.45
N LEU A 81 2.69 3.97 -14.47
CA LEU A 81 1.93 2.96 -13.75
C LEU A 81 0.62 2.60 -14.47
N CYS A 82 -0.14 3.60 -14.84
CA CYS A 82 -1.36 3.44 -15.63
C CYS A 82 -1.67 4.73 -16.38
N GLY A 83 -2.42 4.60 -17.47
CA GLY A 83 -2.82 5.72 -18.33
C GLY A 83 -4.14 5.45 -19.04
N THR A 84 -4.63 6.44 -19.79
CA THR A 84 -5.84 6.34 -20.61
C THR A 84 -5.76 5.12 -21.52
N GLY A 85 -6.77 4.24 -21.47
CA GLY A 85 -6.83 3.03 -22.28
C GLY A 85 -5.85 1.92 -21.88
N SER A 86 -5.01 2.14 -20.87
CA SER A 86 -4.11 1.12 -20.33
C SER A 86 -4.82 0.26 -19.29
N PRO A 87 -4.40 -1.00 -19.08
CA PRO A 87 -4.85 -1.79 -17.96
C PRO A 87 -4.52 -1.07 -16.64
N LYS A 88 -5.14 -1.50 -15.55
CA LYS A 88 -4.75 -1.04 -14.21
C LYS A 88 -3.27 -1.33 -13.97
N ALA A 89 -2.61 -0.52 -13.14
CA ALA A 89 -1.25 -0.78 -12.71
C ALA A 89 -1.13 -2.20 -12.12
N GLU A 90 -0.04 -2.87 -12.41
CA GLU A 90 0.25 -4.14 -11.74
C GLU A 90 0.51 -3.88 -10.24
N GLN A 91 0.04 -4.78 -9.39
CA GLN A 91 0.35 -4.72 -7.97
C GLN A 91 1.84 -5.02 -7.77
N SER A 92 2.50 -4.24 -6.92
CA SER A 92 3.93 -4.39 -6.65
C SER A 92 4.19 -4.29 -5.15
N ALA A 93 5.18 -5.04 -4.66
CA ALA A 93 5.67 -4.95 -3.29
C ALA A 93 6.23 -3.55 -2.94
N GLU A 94 6.55 -2.74 -3.94
CA GLU A 94 7.03 -1.36 -3.75
C GLU A 94 5.90 -0.38 -3.39
N ARG A 95 4.63 -0.79 -3.56
CA ARG A 95 3.44 0.03 -3.28
C ARG A 95 2.55 -0.66 -2.27
N MET A 96 2.94 -0.58 -1.01
CA MET A 96 2.15 -1.16 0.07
C MET A 96 0.97 -0.27 0.43
N VAL A 97 -0.16 -0.88 0.74
CA VAL A 97 -1.38 -0.21 1.19
C VAL A 97 -1.78 -0.72 2.56
N VAL A 98 -1.97 0.22 3.49
CA VAL A 98 -2.61 -0.07 4.77
C VAL A 98 -4.10 0.21 4.63
N PHE A 99 -4.93 -0.83 4.66
CA PHE A 99 -6.37 -0.71 4.47
C PHE A 99 -7.05 -0.01 5.66
N GLN A 100 -8.17 0.63 5.41
CA GLN A 100 -8.97 1.30 6.45
C GLN A 100 -9.53 0.30 7.47
N HIS A 101 -9.97 -0.87 7.01
CA HIS A 101 -10.43 -1.99 7.81
C HIS A 101 -9.35 -3.08 7.79
N GLY A 102 -9.19 -3.80 8.90
CA GLY A 102 -8.11 -4.74 9.11
C GLY A 102 -7.87 -5.72 7.96
N ALA A 103 -6.61 -5.94 7.63
CA ALA A 103 -6.15 -6.81 6.55
C ALA A 103 -5.52 -8.12 7.06
N LEU A 104 -5.44 -8.30 8.38
CA LEU A 104 -4.90 -9.53 8.95
C LEU A 104 -5.84 -10.71 8.67
N PHE A 105 -5.26 -11.85 8.31
CA PHE A 105 -5.97 -13.12 8.19
C PHE A 105 -6.47 -13.56 9.58
N PRO A 106 -7.78 -13.65 9.83
CA PRO A 106 -8.32 -13.93 11.16
C PRO A 106 -7.98 -15.34 11.68
N TRP A 107 -7.65 -16.27 10.79
CA TRP A 107 -7.26 -17.66 11.09
C TRP A 107 -5.76 -17.86 11.29
N LYS A 108 -4.95 -16.80 11.20
CA LYS A 108 -3.51 -16.81 11.46
C LYS A 108 -3.20 -16.00 12.70
N THR A 109 -2.20 -16.41 13.47
CA THR A 109 -1.65 -15.63 14.56
C THR A 109 -1.03 -14.32 14.05
N LEU A 110 -0.73 -13.36 14.92
CA LEU A 110 -0.06 -12.11 14.51
C LEU A 110 1.29 -12.41 13.86
N GLN A 111 2.07 -13.35 14.41
CA GLN A 111 3.36 -13.74 13.86
C GLN A 111 3.24 -14.38 12.48
N GLU A 112 2.28 -15.28 12.29
CA GLU A 112 2.02 -15.90 10.99
C GLU A 112 1.52 -14.89 9.94
N ASN A 113 0.76 -13.88 10.34
CA ASN A 113 0.34 -12.80 9.47
C ASN A 113 1.53 -12.01 8.96
N VAL A 114 2.43 -11.57 9.84
CA VAL A 114 3.63 -10.79 9.47
C VAL A 114 4.60 -11.64 8.63
N ALA A 115 4.77 -12.92 8.96
CA ALA A 115 5.63 -13.83 8.21
C ALA A 115 5.07 -14.23 6.83
N TYR A 116 3.78 -14.01 6.58
CA TYR A 116 3.10 -14.52 5.39
C TYR A 116 3.65 -13.94 4.08
N GLY A 117 3.77 -12.63 3.99
CA GLY A 117 4.25 -11.94 2.78
C GLY A 117 5.63 -12.43 2.33
N PRO A 118 6.65 -12.33 3.17
CA PRO A 118 8.00 -12.82 2.87
C PRO A 118 8.07 -14.30 2.50
N THR A 119 7.22 -15.13 3.12
CA THR A 119 7.16 -16.57 2.82
C THR A 119 6.56 -16.85 1.44
N VAL A 120 5.43 -16.22 1.12
CA VAL A 120 4.73 -16.45 -0.17
C VAL A 120 5.53 -15.89 -1.34
N GLN A 121 6.24 -14.79 -1.16
CA GLN A 121 7.11 -14.19 -2.17
C GLN A 121 8.46 -14.91 -2.28
N SER A 122 8.68 -16.00 -1.52
CA SER A 122 9.94 -16.76 -1.52
C SER A 122 11.18 -15.89 -1.22
N MET A 123 10.99 -14.80 -0.46
CA MET A 123 12.08 -13.90 -0.08
C MET A 123 12.99 -14.50 1.00
N MET A 124 12.43 -15.39 1.83
CA MET A 124 13.14 -16.11 2.89
C MET A 124 12.42 -17.41 3.23
N SER A 125 13.09 -18.31 3.94
CA SER A 125 12.47 -19.55 4.42
C SER A 125 11.37 -19.24 5.45
N SER A 126 10.43 -20.17 5.62
CA SER A 126 9.33 -20.00 6.59
C SER A 126 9.85 -19.83 8.02
N GLY A 127 10.94 -20.53 8.39
CA GLY A 127 11.57 -20.40 9.71
C GLY A 127 12.15 -19.00 9.94
N GLU A 128 12.93 -18.50 8.99
CA GLU A 128 13.52 -17.15 9.03
C GLU A 128 12.44 -16.07 9.05
N ALA A 129 11.37 -16.23 8.24
CA ALA A 129 10.25 -15.31 8.21
C ALA A 129 9.53 -15.25 9.56
N MET A 130 9.30 -16.39 10.21
CA MET A 130 8.69 -16.47 11.52
C MET A 130 9.55 -15.84 12.61
N GLU A 131 10.86 -16.10 12.62
CA GLU A 131 11.78 -15.50 13.58
C GLU A 131 11.79 -13.97 13.43
N LYS A 132 11.97 -13.47 12.21
CA LYS A 132 11.98 -12.04 11.92
C LYS A 132 10.66 -11.37 12.27
N ALA A 133 9.53 -11.99 11.95
CA ALA A 133 8.21 -11.51 12.32
C ALA A 133 8.06 -11.38 13.84
N GLY A 134 8.56 -12.34 14.61
CA GLY A 134 8.57 -12.27 16.06
C GLY A 134 9.39 -11.10 16.61
N GLN A 135 10.57 -10.84 16.04
CA GLN A 135 11.43 -9.71 16.41
C GLN A 135 10.73 -8.37 16.10
N MET A 136 10.20 -8.19 14.90
CA MET A 136 9.51 -6.96 14.49
C MET A 136 8.27 -6.68 15.34
N LEU A 137 7.47 -7.71 15.64
CA LEU A 137 6.34 -7.59 16.55
C LEU A 137 6.76 -7.21 17.98
N ALA A 138 7.88 -7.74 18.47
CA ALA A 138 8.41 -7.36 19.78
C ALA A 138 8.87 -5.90 19.81
N GLU A 139 9.53 -5.41 18.76
CA GLU A 139 9.90 -3.99 18.59
C GLU A 139 8.67 -3.09 18.53
N ALA A 140 7.56 -3.56 17.94
CA ALA A 140 6.26 -2.87 17.93
C ALA A 140 5.51 -2.95 19.27
N GLY A 141 6.11 -3.55 20.32
CA GLY A 141 5.49 -3.73 21.63
C GLY A 141 4.41 -4.83 21.69
N LEU A 142 4.48 -5.80 20.76
CA LEU A 142 3.53 -6.90 20.65
C LEU A 142 4.15 -8.27 20.98
N GLY A 143 5.34 -8.31 21.57
CA GLY A 143 6.08 -9.55 21.84
C GLY A 143 5.33 -10.60 22.66
N GLN A 144 4.46 -10.19 23.59
CA GLN A 144 3.63 -11.10 24.38
C GLN A 144 2.39 -11.62 23.63
N PHE A 145 2.08 -11.05 22.47
CA PHE A 145 0.88 -11.32 21.69
C PHE A 145 1.15 -12.03 20.36
N ILE A 146 2.40 -12.41 20.09
CA ILE A 146 2.81 -12.98 18.78
C ILE A 146 2.01 -14.24 18.40
N LYS A 147 1.57 -15.03 19.38
CA LYS A 147 0.77 -16.25 19.19
C LYS A 147 -0.74 -16.01 19.26
N LYS A 148 -1.19 -14.76 19.46
CA LYS A 148 -2.59 -14.41 19.50
C LYS A 148 -3.15 -14.21 18.09
N TYR A 149 -4.44 -14.50 17.94
CA TYR A 149 -5.18 -14.23 16.71
C TYR A 149 -5.68 -12.78 16.68
N PRO A 150 -5.94 -12.20 15.50
CA PRO A 150 -6.43 -10.83 15.39
C PRO A 150 -7.67 -10.51 16.23
N GLY A 151 -8.59 -11.47 16.40
CA GLY A 151 -9.78 -11.32 17.23
C GLY A 151 -9.53 -11.34 18.74
N GLU A 152 -8.34 -11.68 19.20
CA GLU A 152 -7.96 -11.74 20.61
C GLU A 152 -7.20 -10.50 21.08
N VAL A 153 -6.93 -9.54 20.19
CA VAL A 153 -6.18 -8.32 20.49
C VAL A 153 -7.01 -7.07 20.18
N SER A 154 -6.62 -5.93 20.75
CA SER A 154 -7.32 -4.69 20.43
C SER A 154 -7.10 -4.26 18.97
N SER A 155 -8.01 -3.44 18.44
CA SER A 155 -7.89 -2.89 17.07
C SER A 155 -6.58 -2.10 16.87
N GLY A 156 -6.11 -1.38 17.87
CA GLY A 156 -4.82 -0.68 17.82
C GLY A 156 -3.62 -1.63 17.81
N MET A 157 -3.71 -2.79 18.48
CA MET A 157 -2.67 -3.82 18.42
C MET A 157 -2.66 -4.50 17.05
N ALA A 158 -3.84 -4.87 16.53
CA ALA A 158 -3.98 -5.42 15.19
C ALA A 158 -3.41 -4.45 14.13
N ARG A 159 -3.74 -3.15 14.24
CA ARG A 159 -3.21 -2.13 13.32
C ARG A 159 -1.68 -2.02 13.38
N ARG A 160 -1.07 -2.11 14.56
CA ARG A 160 0.40 -2.14 14.66
C ARG A 160 1.00 -3.37 13.98
N ALA A 161 0.36 -4.53 14.11
CA ALA A 161 0.81 -5.74 13.43
C ALA A 161 0.66 -5.69 11.90
N GLU A 162 -0.27 -4.88 11.37
CA GLU A 162 -0.43 -4.65 9.93
C GLU A 162 0.67 -3.76 9.33
N ILE A 163 1.28 -2.90 10.14
CA ILE A 163 2.31 -1.94 9.70
C ILE A 163 3.71 -2.54 9.79
N VAL A 164 3.88 -3.55 10.60
CA VAL A 164 5.15 -4.28 10.80
C VAL A 164 5.46 -5.21 9.64
#